data_10b5c797f65e1d917dcae88acae903a6
#
_entry.id   10b5c797f65e1d917dcae88acae903a6
#
_cell.length_a   1.000
_cell.length_b   1.000
_cell.length_c   1.000
_cell.angle_alpha   90.00
_cell.angle_beta   90.00
_cell.angle_gamma   90.00
#
_symmetry.space_group_name_H-M   'P 1'
#
loop_
_entity.id
_entity.type
_entity.pdbx_description
1 polymer ?
#
loop_
_entity_poly.entity_id
_entity_poly.type
_entity_poly.pdbx_seq_one_letter_code
_entity_poly.pdbx_strand_id
1 'polypeptide(L)'
;MAKLKSIIFVAGVMLLILAAVMGYLSIKYLSAILPADSYEDKGIYIFSPYQVLPVQVQNTGASGRDRRMNPTKTAYMVYYRDTSGSGYQWSEQALTRELGQEIVDAGAIVERRVLAIPADRSYITVESGQTAESYTAGLRQKYITALVLAGAYVMLYVIVWCVIGSMKRKAR
;
A
#
# COMPACT_ATOMS: atom_id res chain seq x y z
N MET A 1 26.57 19.19 -23.79
CA MET A 1 25.28 18.72 -24.36
C MET A 1 25.16 17.19 -24.40
N ALA A 2 26.21 16.41 -24.77
CA ALA A 2 26.17 14.94 -24.82
C ALA A 2 25.84 14.29 -23.44
N LYS A 3 26.48 14.74 -22.36
CA LYS A 3 26.29 14.23 -21.00
C LYS A 3 24.82 14.42 -20.52
N LEU A 4 24.18 15.56 -20.79
CA LEU A 4 22.81 15.82 -20.41
C LEU A 4 21.83 14.86 -21.13
N LYS A 5 22.04 14.62 -22.42
CA LYS A 5 21.22 13.67 -23.20
C LYS A 5 21.33 12.23 -22.65
N SER A 6 22.53 11.82 -22.25
CA SER A 6 22.76 10.50 -21.65
C SER A 6 22.05 10.37 -20.29
N ILE A 7 22.09 11.42 -19.46
CA ILE A 7 21.40 11.41 -18.15
C ILE A 7 19.90 11.30 -18.34
N ILE A 8 19.29 12.08 -19.25
CA ILE A 8 17.85 12.04 -19.55
C ILE A 8 17.47 10.65 -20.07
N PHE A 9 18.29 10.05 -20.93
CA PHE A 9 18.04 8.70 -21.44
C PHE A 9 18.02 7.66 -20.31
N VAL A 10 19.06 7.66 -19.48
CA VAL A 10 19.16 6.71 -18.35
C VAL A 10 18.02 6.89 -17.37
N ALA A 11 17.69 8.13 -17.00
CA ALA A 11 16.56 8.42 -16.12
C ALA A 11 15.23 7.94 -16.72
N GLY A 12 15.01 8.16 -18.03
CA GLY A 12 13.81 7.69 -18.73
C GLY A 12 13.70 6.17 -18.75
N VAL A 13 14.80 5.45 -18.97
CA VAL A 13 14.82 3.98 -18.92
C VAL A 13 14.51 3.47 -17.49
N MET A 14 15.11 4.09 -16.46
CA MET A 14 14.83 3.71 -15.07
C MET A 14 13.35 3.89 -14.70
N LEU A 15 12.75 5.01 -15.12
CA LEU A 15 11.31 5.26 -14.92
C LEU A 15 10.44 4.29 -15.73
N LEU A 16 10.89 3.85 -16.91
CA LEU A 16 10.19 2.84 -17.71
C LEU A 16 10.13 1.49 -16.97
N ILE A 17 11.25 1.07 -16.38
CA ILE A 17 11.32 -0.15 -15.57
C ILE A 17 10.38 -0.02 -14.37
N LEU A 18 10.40 1.13 -13.68
CA LEU A 18 9.51 1.38 -12.54
C LEU A 18 8.04 1.32 -12.96
N ALA A 19 7.68 1.93 -14.08
CA ALA A 19 6.32 1.89 -14.62
C ALA A 19 5.89 0.46 -14.97
N ALA A 20 6.77 -0.35 -15.57
CA ALA A 20 6.49 -1.75 -15.86
C ALA A 20 6.25 -2.57 -14.59
N VAL A 21 7.08 -2.38 -13.55
CA VAL A 21 6.89 -3.04 -12.24
C VAL A 21 5.59 -2.60 -11.58
N MET A 22 5.30 -1.30 -11.56
CA MET A 22 4.03 -0.77 -11.02
C MET A 22 2.81 -1.32 -11.78
N GLY A 23 2.87 -1.38 -13.10
CA GLY A 23 1.81 -1.95 -13.93
C GLY A 23 1.57 -3.42 -13.61
N TYR A 24 2.63 -4.22 -13.55
CA TYR A 24 2.56 -5.64 -13.17
C TYR A 24 1.95 -5.86 -11.78
N LEU A 25 2.44 -5.12 -10.78
CA LEU A 25 1.92 -5.21 -9.41
C LEU A 25 0.46 -4.77 -9.33
N SER A 26 0.08 -3.72 -10.06
CA SER A 26 -1.31 -3.25 -10.11
C SER A 26 -2.25 -4.33 -10.68
N ILE A 27 -1.87 -5.00 -11.76
CA ILE A 27 -2.65 -6.10 -12.35
C ILE A 27 -2.77 -7.25 -11.35
N LYS A 28 -1.65 -7.65 -10.73
CA LYS A 28 -1.62 -8.73 -9.73
C LYS A 28 -2.56 -8.43 -8.54
N TYR A 29 -2.50 -7.22 -8.01
CA TYR A 29 -3.35 -6.84 -6.88
C TYR A 29 -4.81 -6.66 -7.28
N LEU A 30 -5.11 -6.14 -8.48
CA LEU A 30 -6.49 -6.06 -8.99
C LEU A 30 -7.13 -7.44 -9.10
N SER A 31 -6.39 -8.44 -9.58
CA SER A 31 -6.89 -9.83 -9.69
C SER A 31 -7.06 -10.53 -8.34
N ALA A 32 -6.42 -10.03 -7.29
CA ALA A 32 -6.51 -10.57 -5.93
C ALA A 32 -7.60 -9.89 -5.08
N ILE A 33 -8.24 -8.81 -5.55
CA ILE A 33 -9.33 -8.16 -4.82
C ILE A 33 -10.56 -9.05 -4.85
N LEU A 34 -10.97 -9.52 -3.68
CA LEU A 34 -12.22 -10.23 -3.54
C LEU A 34 -13.42 -9.33 -3.90
N PRO A 35 -14.47 -9.87 -4.51
CA PRO A 35 -15.71 -9.13 -4.75
C PRO A 35 -16.39 -8.77 -3.42
N ALA A 36 -17.20 -7.71 -3.41
CA ALA A 36 -17.81 -7.18 -2.18
C ALA A 36 -18.73 -8.19 -1.46
N ASP A 37 -19.39 -9.05 -2.23
CA ASP A 37 -20.26 -10.13 -1.73
C ASP A 37 -19.49 -11.28 -1.04
N SER A 38 -18.16 -11.32 -1.16
CA SER A 38 -17.31 -12.24 -0.38
C SER A 38 -17.08 -11.79 1.06
N TYR A 39 -17.49 -10.58 1.40
CA TYR A 39 -17.38 -10.03 2.74
C TYR A 39 -18.74 -10.04 3.44
N GLU A 40 -18.78 -10.58 4.65
CA GLU A 40 -19.93 -10.50 5.52
C GLU A 40 -19.75 -9.33 6.50
N ASP A 41 -20.64 -8.35 6.45
CA ASP A 41 -20.60 -7.22 7.38
C ASP A 41 -21.08 -7.65 8.78
N LYS A 42 -20.17 -7.66 9.73
CA LYS A 42 -20.46 -7.98 11.14
C LYS A 42 -20.89 -6.74 11.95
N GLY A 43 -20.85 -5.56 11.33
CA GLY A 43 -21.21 -4.30 11.99
C GLY A 43 -20.04 -3.55 12.60
N ILE A 44 -20.35 -2.53 13.38
CA ILE A 44 -19.37 -1.64 14.04
C ILE A 44 -19.10 -2.16 15.45
N TYR A 45 -17.82 -2.25 15.78
CA TYR A 45 -17.32 -2.64 17.09
C TYR A 45 -16.47 -1.53 17.69
N ILE A 46 -16.49 -1.47 19.03
CA ILE A 46 -15.69 -0.52 19.80
C ILE A 46 -14.42 -1.24 20.27
N PHE A 47 -13.28 -0.71 19.87
CA PHE A 47 -11.97 -1.25 20.21
C PHE A 47 -11.26 -0.38 21.23
N SER A 48 -10.67 -1.01 22.24
CA SER A 48 -9.83 -0.36 23.23
C SER A 48 -8.38 -0.81 23.06
N PRO A 49 -7.41 0.12 23.07
CA PRO A 49 -6.00 -0.23 23.06
C PRO A 49 -5.63 -0.91 24.38
N TYR A 50 -4.79 -1.97 24.34
CA TYR A 50 -4.46 -2.70 25.57
C TYR A 50 -2.97 -2.98 25.71
N GLN A 51 -2.17 -2.92 24.66
CA GLN A 51 -0.72 -3.13 24.74
C GLN A 51 0.04 -2.60 23.53
N VAL A 52 1.33 -2.33 23.73
CA VAL A 52 2.29 -2.01 22.67
C VAL A 52 3.36 -3.08 22.60
N LEU A 53 3.56 -3.69 21.45
CA LEU A 53 4.61 -4.71 21.28
C LEU A 53 5.58 -4.31 20.16
N PRO A 54 6.88 -4.59 20.35
CA PRO A 54 7.86 -4.51 19.29
C PRO A 54 7.67 -5.68 18.32
N VAL A 55 7.56 -5.39 17.04
CA VAL A 55 7.45 -6.39 15.97
C VAL A 55 8.56 -6.18 14.96
N GLN A 56 9.22 -7.26 14.54
CA GLN A 56 10.22 -7.20 13.49
C GLN A 56 9.52 -7.13 12.12
N VAL A 57 9.70 -6.02 11.42
CA VAL A 57 9.17 -5.81 10.07
C VAL A 57 10.30 -5.71 9.07
N GLN A 58 10.04 -6.01 7.80
CA GLN A 58 11.03 -5.84 6.76
C GLN A 58 11.48 -4.38 6.64
N ASN A 59 12.78 -4.14 6.55
CA ASN A 59 13.34 -2.80 6.41
C ASN A 59 13.23 -2.33 4.96
N THR A 60 12.02 -1.98 4.54
CA THR A 60 11.73 -1.53 3.17
C THR A 60 12.28 -0.15 2.85
N GLY A 61 12.53 0.68 3.88
CA GLY A 61 13.11 2.03 3.73
C GLY A 61 14.63 2.05 3.54
N ALA A 62 15.31 0.96 3.86
CA ALA A 62 16.76 0.85 3.65
C ALA A 62 17.09 0.46 2.20
N SER A 63 18.23 0.91 1.70
CA SER A 63 18.71 0.62 0.35
C SER A 63 20.08 -0.08 0.37
N GLY A 64 20.36 -0.83 -0.69
CA GLY A 64 21.69 -1.37 -0.99
C GLY A 64 22.30 -2.20 0.16
N ARG A 65 23.48 -1.75 0.64
CA ARG A 65 24.27 -2.42 1.67
C ARG A 65 23.54 -2.46 3.02
N ASP A 66 22.86 -1.37 3.39
CA ASP A 66 22.16 -1.28 4.67
C ASP A 66 21.01 -2.31 4.77
N ARG A 67 20.25 -2.50 3.68
CA ARG A 67 19.21 -3.54 3.63
C ARG A 67 19.77 -4.95 3.79
N ARG A 68 21.00 -5.21 3.32
CA ARG A 68 21.64 -6.53 3.48
C ARG A 68 22.11 -6.75 4.92
N MET A 69 22.61 -5.70 5.56
CA MET A 69 23.11 -5.77 6.94
C MET A 69 21.96 -5.76 7.96
N ASN A 70 20.90 -4.99 7.67
CA ASN A 70 19.74 -4.79 8.53
C ASN A 70 18.44 -5.10 7.75
N PRO A 71 18.15 -6.38 7.45
CA PRO A 71 17.00 -6.76 6.63
C PRO A 71 15.66 -6.47 7.31
N THR A 72 15.65 -6.40 8.64
CA THR A 72 14.49 -6.09 9.45
C THR A 72 14.75 -4.86 10.31
N LYS A 73 13.67 -4.19 10.71
CA LYS A 73 13.66 -3.12 11.72
C LYS A 73 12.56 -3.37 12.73
N THR A 74 12.76 -2.87 13.94
CA THR A 74 11.71 -2.90 14.95
C THR A 74 10.65 -1.83 14.63
N ALA A 75 9.40 -2.24 14.53
CA ALA A 75 8.23 -1.38 14.54
C ALA A 75 7.44 -1.62 15.82
N TYR A 76 6.81 -0.59 16.34
CA TYR A 76 5.96 -0.71 17.52
C TYR A 76 4.50 -0.78 17.07
N MET A 77 3.79 -1.84 17.49
CA MET A 77 2.39 -2.04 17.14
C MET A 77 1.54 -1.85 18.39
N VAL A 78 0.56 -0.96 18.32
CA VAL A 78 -0.51 -0.84 19.32
C VAL A 78 -1.57 -1.87 18.97
N TYR A 79 -1.91 -2.70 19.93
CA TYR A 79 -2.93 -3.73 19.79
C TYR A 79 -4.21 -3.28 20.45
N TYR A 80 -5.31 -3.49 19.74
CA TYR A 80 -6.66 -3.16 20.15
C TYR A 80 -7.49 -4.43 20.23
N ARG A 81 -8.37 -4.50 21.20
CA ARG A 81 -9.36 -5.56 21.34
C ARG A 81 -10.75 -4.98 21.40
N ASP A 82 -11.69 -5.72 20.91
CA ASP A 82 -13.11 -5.39 21.04
C ASP A 82 -13.55 -5.41 22.50
N THR A 83 -14.37 -4.44 22.88
CA THR A 83 -14.89 -4.28 24.25
C THR A 83 -16.11 -5.15 24.53
N SER A 84 -16.79 -5.67 23.48
CA SER A 84 -17.97 -6.52 23.60
C SER A 84 -17.65 -8.00 23.87
N GLY A 85 -16.36 -8.39 23.78
CA GLY A 85 -15.95 -9.78 23.99
C GLY A 85 -16.15 -10.69 22.79
N SER A 86 -16.35 -10.15 21.59
CA SER A 86 -16.48 -10.91 20.33
C SER A 86 -15.21 -11.63 19.91
N GLY A 87 -14.05 -11.21 20.49
CA GLY A 87 -12.73 -11.75 20.16
C GLY A 87 -12.04 -11.05 18.99
N TYR A 88 -12.65 -10.04 18.37
CA TYR A 88 -12.01 -9.28 17.32
C TYR A 88 -10.85 -8.43 17.85
N GLN A 89 -9.78 -8.39 17.07
CA GLN A 89 -8.57 -7.61 17.37
C GLN A 89 -8.08 -6.93 16.10
N TRP A 90 -7.40 -5.83 16.25
CA TRP A 90 -6.64 -5.19 15.19
C TRP A 90 -5.41 -4.50 15.76
N SER A 91 -4.52 -4.07 14.91
CA SER A 91 -3.31 -3.38 15.35
C SER A 91 -2.97 -2.24 14.42
N GLU A 92 -2.34 -1.21 14.98
CA GLU A 92 -1.88 -0.02 14.29
C GLU A 92 -0.41 0.23 14.62
N GLN A 93 0.37 0.67 13.63
CA GLN A 93 1.77 0.99 13.85
C GLN A 93 1.91 2.37 14.50
N ALA A 94 2.57 2.43 15.65
CA ALA A 94 3.02 3.68 16.25
C ALA A 94 4.40 4.08 15.70
N LEU A 95 4.67 5.39 15.65
CA LEU A 95 5.97 5.92 15.22
C LEU A 95 7.09 5.55 16.19
N THR A 96 6.82 5.61 17.50
CA THR A 96 7.74 5.24 18.56
C THR A 96 7.01 4.40 19.62
N ARG A 97 7.77 3.75 20.49
CA ARG A 97 7.22 3.01 21.63
C ARG A 97 6.46 3.92 22.59
N GLU A 98 7.02 5.08 22.85
CA GLU A 98 6.48 6.06 23.78
C GLU A 98 5.11 6.57 23.32
N LEU A 99 4.99 6.94 22.02
CA LEU A 99 3.71 7.35 21.44
C LEU A 99 2.68 6.21 21.46
N GLY A 100 3.12 4.97 21.20
CA GLY A 100 2.24 3.81 21.33
C GLY A 100 1.75 3.61 22.74
N GLN A 101 2.62 3.77 23.74
CA GLN A 101 2.26 3.65 25.15
C GLN A 101 1.31 4.76 25.59
N GLU A 102 1.51 5.99 25.12
CA GLU A 102 0.62 7.12 25.38
C GLU A 102 -0.81 6.84 24.88
N ILE A 103 -0.95 6.21 23.69
CA ILE A 103 -2.25 5.80 23.17
C ILE A 103 -2.92 4.77 24.09
N VAL A 104 -2.15 3.80 24.61
CA VAL A 104 -2.68 2.78 25.53
C VAL A 104 -3.07 3.40 26.87
N ASP A 105 -2.24 4.28 27.43
CA ASP A 105 -2.48 4.94 28.72
C ASP A 105 -3.66 5.92 28.65
N ALA A 106 -3.85 6.59 27.51
CA ALA A 106 -5.03 7.41 27.24
C ALA A 106 -6.33 6.61 27.17
N GLY A 107 -6.25 5.31 26.83
CA GLY A 107 -7.40 4.42 26.74
C GLY A 107 -8.41 4.85 25.67
N ALA A 108 -8.00 5.61 24.66
CA ALA A 108 -8.88 6.15 23.64
C ALA A 108 -9.54 5.03 22.83
N ILE A 109 -10.85 4.91 22.92
CA ILE A 109 -11.63 3.93 22.15
C ILE A 109 -11.74 4.34 20.70
N VAL A 110 -11.73 3.36 19.80
CA VAL A 110 -11.85 3.56 18.35
C VAL A 110 -12.98 2.68 17.81
N GLU A 111 -13.86 3.27 17.02
CA GLU A 111 -14.90 2.54 16.31
C GLU A 111 -14.36 2.03 14.98
N ARG A 112 -14.50 0.74 14.73
CA ARG A 112 -14.15 0.09 13.46
C ARG A 112 -15.27 -0.85 13.03
N ARG A 113 -15.49 -0.93 11.71
CA ARG A 113 -16.36 -1.94 11.13
C ARG A 113 -15.57 -3.21 10.87
N VAL A 114 -16.17 -4.35 11.19
CA VAL A 114 -15.60 -5.67 10.96
C VAL A 114 -16.26 -6.30 9.74
N LEU A 115 -15.44 -6.67 8.76
CA LEU A 115 -15.85 -7.40 7.56
C LEU A 115 -15.22 -8.79 7.63
N ALA A 116 -16.04 -9.81 7.85
CA ALA A 116 -15.60 -11.20 7.87
C ALA A 116 -15.44 -11.74 6.45
N ILE A 117 -14.46 -12.61 6.26
CA ILE A 117 -14.20 -13.35 5.02
C ILE A 117 -14.42 -14.82 5.32
N PRO A 118 -15.67 -15.36 5.15
CA PRO A 118 -16.01 -16.72 5.56
C PRO A 118 -15.15 -17.79 4.90
N ALA A 119 -14.76 -17.59 3.64
CA ALA A 119 -13.94 -18.53 2.89
C ALA A 119 -12.58 -18.82 3.56
N ASP A 120 -11.96 -17.76 4.13
CA ASP A 120 -10.64 -17.85 4.77
C ASP A 120 -10.72 -17.94 6.30
N ARG A 121 -11.94 -17.93 6.88
CA ARG A 121 -12.18 -17.84 8.32
C ARG A 121 -11.40 -16.69 8.96
N SER A 122 -11.30 -15.60 8.26
CA SER A 122 -10.57 -14.39 8.66
C SER A 122 -11.49 -13.18 8.66
N TYR A 123 -10.98 -12.06 9.11
CA TYR A 123 -11.69 -10.78 9.04
C TYR A 123 -10.70 -9.64 8.80
N ILE A 124 -11.24 -8.53 8.34
CA ILE A 124 -10.54 -7.25 8.27
C ILE A 124 -11.32 -6.20 9.06
N THR A 125 -10.61 -5.22 9.57
CA THR A 125 -11.21 -4.05 10.20
C THR A 125 -11.02 -2.84 9.30
N VAL A 126 -12.11 -2.13 9.04
CA VAL A 126 -12.13 -0.92 8.22
C VAL A 126 -12.69 0.25 9.04
N GLU A 127 -12.64 1.46 8.51
CA GLU A 127 -13.25 2.62 9.17
C GLU A 127 -14.76 2.40 9.36
N SER A 128 -15.35 2.95 10.42
CA SER A 128 -16.75 2.72 10.81
C SER A 128 -17.76 3.06 9.69
N GLY A 129 -17.48 4.08 8.89
CA GLY A 129 -18.29 4.49 7.74
C GLY A 129 -18.05 3.70 6.44
N GLN A 130 -17.09 2.78 6.43
CA GLN A 130 -16.66 2.07 5.22
C GLN A 130 -17.39 0.72 5.11
N THR A 131 -18.12 0.50 4.02
CA THR A 131 -18.78 -0.79 3.70
C THR A 131 -17.86 -1.68 2.85
N ALA A 132 -18.21 -2.95 2.65
CA ALA A 132 -17.49 -3.87 1.78
C ALA A 132 -17.38 -3.35 0.34
N GLU A 133 -18.46 -2.72 -0.18
CA GLU A 133 -18.46 -2.12 -1.52
C GLU A 133 -17.51 -0.95 -1.60
N SER A 134 -17.57 0.00 -0.65
CA SER A 134 -16.69 1.18 -0.64
C SER A 134 -15.22 0.79 -0.44
N TYR A 135 -14.94 -0.21 0.39
CA TYR A 135 -13.59 -0.75 0.60
C TYR A 135 -13.02 -1.34 -0.70
N THR A 136 -13.77 -2.26 -1.33
CA THR A 136 -13.33 -2.92 -2.56
C THR A 136 -13.24 -1.95 -3.74
N ALA A 137 -14.18 -0.99 -3.86
CA ALA A 137 -14.13 0.07 -4.83
C ALA A 137 -12.90 0.97 -4.66
N GLY A 138 -12.58 1.36 -3.42
CA GLY A 138 -11.39 2.14 -3.09
C GLY A 138 -10.10 1.41 -3.47
N LEU A 139 -9.99 0.12 -3.17
CA LEU A 139 -8.85 -0.70 -3.59
C LEU A 139 -8.72 -0.78 -5.12
N ARG A 140 -9.83 -1.06 -5.82
CA ARG A 140 -9.84 -1.10 -7.28
C ARG A 140 -9.43 0.24 -7.89
N GLN A 141 -10.00 1.33 -7.40
CA GLN A 141 -9.66 2.67 -7.88
C GLN A 141 -8.17 2.96 -7.71
N LYS A 142 -7.58 2.63 -6.55
CA LYS A 142 -6.15 2.81 -6.28
C LYS A 142 -5.28 2.10 -7.33
N TYR A 143 -5.54 0.83 -7.61
CA TYR A 143 -4.73 0.06 -8.54
C TYR A 143 -5.01 0.40 -10.00
N ILE A 144 -6.26 0.74 -10.37
CA ILE A 144 -6.58 1.24 -11.71
C ILE A 144 -5.86 2.56 -11.95
N THR A 145 -5.87 3.49 -11.00
CA THR A 145 -5.16 4.77 -11.14
C THR A 145 -3.66 4.55 -11.32
N ALA A 146 -3.05 3.65 -10.54
CA ALA A 146 -1.63 3.32 -10.70
C ALA A 146 -1.32 2.71 -12.07
N LEU A 147 -2.21 1.83 -12.58
CA LEU A 147 -2.08 1.22 -13.91
C LEU A 147 -2.19 2.26 -15.02
N VAL A 148 -3.15 3.19 -14.92
CA VAL A 148 -3.34 4.28 -15.89
C VAL A 148 -2.12 5.20 -15.91
N LEU A 149 -1.58 5.57 -14.76
CA LEU A 149 -0.37 6.40 -14.67
C LEU A 149 0.85 5.70 -15.28
N ALA A 150 1.03 4.41 -15.01
CA ALA A 150 2.10 3.62 -15.59
C ALA A 150 1.97 3.54 -17.12
N GLY A 151 0.77 3.28 -17.64
CA GLY A 151 0.47 3.23 -19.08
C GLY A 151 0.69 4.59 -19.76
N ALA A 152 0.21 5.69 -19.14
CA ALA A 152 0.40 7.04 -19.66
C ALA A 152 1.90 7.39 -19.77
N TYR A 153 2.71 7.01 -18.78
CA TYR A 153 4.16 7.23 -18.83
C TYR A 153 4.80 6.45 -19.99
N VAL A 154 4.45 5.16 -20.18
CA VAL A 154 4.99 4.33 -21.27
C VAL A 154 4.63 4.95 -22.63
N MET A 155 3.39 5.37 -22.82
CA MET A 155 2.94 6.03 -24.05
C MET A 155 3.72 7.32 -24.31
N LEU A 156 3.85 8.18 -23.31
CA LEU A 156 4.62 9.42 -23.42
C LEU A 156 6.08 9.14 -23.80
N TYR A 157 6.70 8.16 -23.17
CA TYR A 157 8.08 7.76 -23.46
C TYR A 157 8.23 7.32 -24.93
N VAL A 158 7.33 6.48 -25.43
CA VAL A 158 7.34 6.02 -26.84
C VAL A 158 7.16 7.19 -27.80
N ILE A 159 6.21 8.09 -27.55
CA ILE A 159 5.96 9.27 -28.39
C ILE A 159 7.20 10.16 -28.48
N VAL A 160 7.84 10.46 -27.36
CA VAL A 160 9.06 11.29 -27.30
C VAL A 160 10.15 10.66 -28.17
N TRP A 161 10.38 9.35 -28.06
CA TRP A 161 11.41 8.66 -28.85
C TRP A 161 11.07 8.58 -30.34
N CYS A 162 9.81 8.40 -30.70
CA CYS A 162 9.36 8.46 -32.10
C CYS A 162 9.60 9.84 -32.72
N VAL A 163 9.28 10.92 -31.98
CA VAL A 163 9.54 12.30 -32.42
C VAL A 163 11.03 12.57 -32.63
N ILE A 164 11.86 12.19 -31.65
CA ILE A 164 13.31 12.36 -31.76
C ILE A 164 13.88 11.56 -32.95
N GLY A 165 13.38 10.34 -33.16
CA GLY A 165 13.79 9.49 -34.29
C GLY A 165 13.41 10.09 -35.64
N SER A 166 12.19 10.65 -35.75
CA SER A 166 11.71 11.27 -37.00
C SER A 166 12.48 12.56 -37.35
N MET A 167 12.82 13.38 -36.35
CA MET A 167 13.63 14.59 -36.56
C MET A 167 15.03 14.26 -37.07
N LYS A 168 15.66 13.19 -36.57
CA LYS A 168 16.99 12.76 -37.05
C LYS A 168 16.97 12.26 -38.50
N ARG A 169 15.85 11.65 -38.95
CA ARG A 169 15.72 11.21 -40.34
C ARG A 169 15.53 12.38 -41.34
N LYS A 170 14.89 13.46 -40.93
CA LYS A 170 14.72 14.67 -41.74
C LYS A 170 15.95 15.54 -41.83
N ALA A 171 16.91 15.39 -40.89
CA ALA A 171 18.16 16.14 -40.90
C ALA A 171 19.35 15.46 -41.60
N ARG A 172 19.10 14.28 -42.19
CA ARG A 172 20.01 13.58 -43.11
C ARG A 172 19.51 13.70 -44.53
#